data_3a0fe271630eb1dbeac53e34e0085494
#
_entry.id   3a0fe271630eb1dbeac53e34e0085494
#
_cell.length_a   1.000
_cell.length_b   1.000
_cell.length_c   1.000
_cell.angle_alpha   90.00
_cell.angle_beta   90.00
_cell.angle_gamma   90.00
#
_symmetry.space_group_name_H-M   'P 1'
#
loop_
_entity.id
_entity.type
_entity.pdbx_description
1 polymer ?
#
loop_
_entity_poly.entity_id
_entity_poly.type
_entity_poly.pdbx_seq_one_letter_code
_entity_poly.pdbx_strand_id
1 'polypeptide(L)'
;MPMKSLTALLLWFGVWTATAQTFELRREHDSLYWLGDWRLPYPVYQFQTGDVDGDGREDAMVGVVKGTRFYPEPARRLFIFKAVNGKARPLWLGSKLGGRLEDFRFREGRIRALETTDDSLWVVSDYRWSGFGMAFERFVVKGTDKETATKYFSQ
;
A
#
# COMPACT_ATOMS: atom_id res chain seq x y z
N MET A 1 12.31 -68.27 -16.78
CA MET A 1 12.08 -67.18 -15.76
C MET A 1 12.04 -65.86 -16.48
N PRO A 2 10.92 -65.21 -16.62
CA PRO A 2 10.91 -63.87 -17.23
C PRO A 2 11.30 -62.79 -16.18
N MET A 3 12.35 -62.05 -16.51
CA MET A 3 12.75 -60.85 -15.76
C MET A 3 11.69 -59.77 -15.91
N LYS A 4 11.06 -59.35 -14.80
CA LYS A 4 10.14 -58.21 -14.75
C LYS A 4 10.97 -56.92 -14.77
N SER A 5 10.91 -56.19 -15.88
CA SER A 5 11.42 -54.86 -16.03
C SER A 5 10.61 -53.89 -15.16
N LEU A 6 11.26 -53.28 -14.15
CA LEU A 6 10.63 -52.25 -13.30
C LEU A 6 10.88 -50.91 -13.96
N THR A 7 9.89 -50.39 -14.66
CA THR A 7 9.94 -49.03 -15.24
C THR A 7 9.69 -48.04 -14.14
N ALA A 8 10.73 -47.37 -13.68
CA ALA A 8 10.59 -46.26 -12.73
C ALA A 8 10.07 -45.01 -13.44
N LEU A 9 8.84 -44.61 -13.09
CA LEU A 9 8.20 -43.41 -13.57
C LEU A 9 8.76 -42.21 -12.74
N LEU A 10 9.70 -41.49 -13.31
CA LEU A 10 10.20 -40.23 -12.73
C LEU A 10 9.14 -39.14 -12.92
N LEU A 11 8.37 -38.85 -11.87
CA LEU A 11 7.49 -37.69 -11.80
C LEU A 11 8.36 -36.43 -11.63
N TRP A 12 8.52 -35.65 -12.69
CA TRP A 12 9.07 -34.32 -12.65
C TRP A 12 8.05 -33.37 -12.01
N PHE A 13 8.19 -33.10 -10.74
CA PHE A 13 7.53 -31.95 -10.10
C PHE A 13 8.24 -30.68 -10.56
N GLY A 14 7.70 -30.03 -11.57
CA GLY A 14 8.12 -28.69 -11.94
C GLY A 14 7.81 -27.74 -10.78
N VAL A 15 8.82 -27.27 -10.07
CA VAL A 15 8.68 -26.20 -9.10
C VAL A 15 8.42 -24.93 -9.92
N TRP A 16 7.15 -24.53 -9.99
CA TRP A 16 6.79 -23.21 -10.51
C TRP A 16 7.20 -22.18 -9.46
N THR A 17 8.38 -21.60 -9.62
CA THR A 17 8.76 -20.41 -8.89
C THR A 17 7.94 -19.26 -9.46
N ALA A 18 6.83 -18.92 -8.81
CA ALA A 18 6.15 -17.67 -9.06
C ALA A 18 7.16 -16.57 -8.68
N THR A 19 7.72 -15.88 -9.66
CA THR A 19 8.49 -14.66 -9.43
C THR A 19 7.52 -13.64 -8.84
N ALA A 20 7.67 -13.37 -7.55
CA ALA A 20 6.95 -12.29 -6.89
C ALA A 20 7.30 -11.00 -7.64
N GLN A 21 6.30 -10.36 -8.23
CA GLN A 21 6.52 -9.10 -8.91
C GLN A 21 6.74 -8.02 -7.87
N THR A 22 7.98 -7.56 -7.76
CA THR A 22 8.36 -6.49 -6.84
C THR A 22 8.13 -5.15 -7.52
N PHE A 23 7.41 -4.25 -6.86
CA PHE A 23 7.26 -2.88 -7.32
C PHE A 23 8.57 -2.11 -7.12
N GLU A 24 8.96 -1.36 -8.14
CA GLU A 24 10.09 -0.44 -8.08
C GLU A 24 9.60 0.99 -8.23
N LEU A 25 9.93 1.84 -7.24
CA LEU A 25 9.70 3.27 -7.28
C LEU A 25 11.00 3.97 -7.69
N ARG A 26 11.00 4.60 -8.87
CA ARG A 26 12.15 5.35 -9.40
C ARG A 26 11.86 6.85 -9.38
N ARG A 27 12.75 7.61 -8.75
CA ARG A 27 12.71 9.08 -8.77
C ARG A 27 13.44 9.59 -10.01
N GLU A 28 12.79 10.48 -10.75
CA GLU A 28 13.41 11.22 -11.84
C GLU A 28 13.83 12.61 -11.39
N HIS A 29 12.95 13.33 -10.66
CA HIS A 29 13.23 14.55 -9.92
C HIS A 29 12.21 14.75 -8.79
N ASP A 30 12.26 15.86 -8.03
CA ASP A 30 11.48 16.06 -6.80
C ASP A 30 9.95 15.94 -6.95
N SER A 31 9.44 16.19 -8.14
CA SER A 31 8.01 16.13 -8.45
C SER A 31 7.68 15.18 -9.61
N LEU A 32 8.58 14.24 -9.91
CA LEU A 32 8.33 13.23 -10.93
C LEU A 32 8.95 11.89 -10.52
N TYR A 33 8.09 10.91 -10.37
CA TYR A 33 8.43 9.53 -10.04
C TYR A 33 7.79 8.56 -11.02
N TRP A 34 8.30 7.36 -11.06
CA TRP A 34 7.76 6.24 -11.81
C TRP A 34 7.61 5.04 -10.89
N LEU A 35 6.41 4.46 -10.88
CA LEU A 35 6.14 3.17 -10.26
C LEU A 35 6.04 2.13 -11.38
N GLY A 36 7.16 1.43 -11.66
CA GLY A 36 7.25 0.61 -12.86
C GLY A 36 6.96 1.43 -14.12
N ASP A 37 5.86 1.12 -14.81
CA ASP A 37 5.39 1.84 -16.01
C ASP A 37 4.43 3.02 -15.73
N TRP A 38 4.05 3.23 -14.46
CA TRP A 38 3.10 4.27 -14.07
C TRP A 38 3.78 5.57 -13.68
N ARG A 39 3.40 6.66 -14.35
CA ARG A 39 3.95 8.00 -14.09
C ARG A 39 3.25 8.68 -12.90
N LEU A 40 4.03 9.20 -11.97
CA LEU A 40 3.59 9.95 -10.79
C LEU A 40 4.13 11.39 -10.88
N PRO A 41 3.41 12.34 -11.53
CA PRO A 41 3.90 13.71 -11.76
C PRO A 41 3.65 14.62 -10.54
N TYR A 42 4.08 14.19 -9.35
CA TYR A 42 3.96 14.92 -8.08
C TYR A 42 4.97 14.37 -7.05
N PRO A 43 5.24 15.12 -5.98
CA PRO A 43 6.13 14.67 -4.93
C PRO A 43 5.63 13.37 -4.26
N VAL A 44 6.57 12.48 -3.96
CA VAL A 44 6.34 11.26 -3.17
C VAL A 44 7.06 11.41 -1.83
N TYR A 45 6.36 11.18 -0.72
CA TYR A 45 6.93 11.27 0.63
C TYR A 45 7.09 9.92 1.32
N GLN A 46 6.40 8.87 0.86
CA GLN A 46 6.41 7.55 1.47
C GLN A 46 6.17 6.47 0.41
N PHE A 47 6.83 5.32 0.59
CA PHE A 47 6.61 4.14 -0.24
C PHE A 47 6.70 2.87 0.60
N GLN A 48 5.71 2.01 0.49
CA GLN A 48 5.68 0.70 1.12
C GLN A 48 5.02 -0.31 0.19
N THR A 49 5.26 -1.59 0.45
CA THR A 49 4.59 -2.70 -0.24
C THR A 49 3.96 -3.65 0.77
N GLY A 50 2.91 -4.34 0.34
CA GLY A 50 2.20 -5.33 1.14
C GLY A 50 0.87 -5.71 0.48
N ASP A 51 0.27 -6.81 0.92
CA ASP A 51 -1.01 -7.27 0.41
C ASP A 51 -2.17 -6.51 1.08
N VAL A 52 -2.60 -5.42 0.45
CA VAL A 52 -3.63 -4.52 1.01
C VAL A 52 -5.02 -5.13 0.88
N ASP A 53 -5.34 -5.76 -0.24
CA ASP A 53 -6.68 -6.29 -0.51
C ASP A 53 -6.86 -7.77 -0.17
N GLY A 54 -5.83 -8.44 0.33
CA GLY A 54 -5.89 -9.81 0.81
C GLY A 54 -5.92 -10.85 -0.31
N ASP A 55 -5.48 -10.54 -1.52
CA ASP A 55 -5.46 -11.47 -2.65
C ASP A 55 -4.19 -12.35 -2.72
N GLY A 56 -3.29 -12.21 -1.75
CA GLY A 56 -2.03 -12.95 -1.66
C GLY A 56 -0.92 -12.39 -2.54
N ARG A 57 -1.12 -11.22 -3.17
CA ARG A 57 -0.13 -10.52 -3.98
C ARG A 57 0.30 -9.23 -3.32
N GLU A 58 1.51 -8.80 -3.60
CA GLU A 58 2.03 -7.54 -3.09
C GLU A 58 1.46 -6.36 -3.88
N ASP A 59 0.90 -5.39 -3.18
CA ASP A 59 0.46 -4.09 -3.69
C ASP A 59 1.49 -3.02 -3.34
N ALA A 60 1.52 -1.91 -4.09
CA ALA A 60 2.34 -0.75 -3.79
C ALA A 60 1.50 0.36 -3.15
N MET A 61 1.97 0.88 -2.04
CA MET A 61 1.39 2.02 -1.34
C MET A 61 2.32 3.22 -1.51
N VAL A 62 1.83 4.26 -2.17
CA VAL A 62 2.62 5.45 -2.49
C VAL A 62 2.00 6.66 -1.80
N GLY A 63 2.74 7.27 -0.89
CA GLY A 63 2.39 8.54 -0.27
C GLY A 63 2.79 9.70 -1.18
N VAL A 64 1.81 10.45 -1.67
CA VAL A 64 2.00 11.54 -2.62
C VAL A 64 1.51 12.86 -2.06
N VAL A 65 1.98 13.98 -2.64
CA VAL A 65 1.48 15.33 -2.29
C VAL A 65 0.80 15.91 -3.52
N LYS A 66 -0.52 15.96 -3.49
CA LYS A 66 -1.32 16.57 -4.56
C LYS A 66 -2.75 16.91 -4.12
N GLY A 67 -3.41 17.77 -4.89
CA GLY A 67 -4.85 17.95 -4.82
C GLY A 67 -5.60 16.82 -5.55
N THR A 68 -6.87 16.65 -5.22
CA THR A 68 -7.80 15.76 -5.93
C THR A 68 -8.96 16.57 -6.49
N ARG A 69 -9.81 15.93 -7.31
CA ARG A 69 -11.00 16.61 -7.87
C ARG A 69 -11.90 17.19 -6.79
N PHE A 70 -12.07 16.48 -5.68
CA PHE A 70 -12.98 16.89 -4.60
C PHE A 70 -12.29 17.70 -3.49
N TYR A 71 -10.97 17.64 -3.43
CA TYR A 71 -10.11 18.32 -2.45
C TYR A 71 -8.93 18.93 -3.18
N PRO A 72 -9.11 20.11 -3.83
CA PRO A 72 -8.11 20.67 -4.76
C PRO A 72 -6.82 21.12 -4.08
N GLU A 73 -6.85 21.43 -2.78
CA GLU A 73 -5.66 21.84 -2.05
C GLU A 73 -4.62 20.70 -2.00
N PRO A 74 -3.34 20.97 -2.31
CA PRO A 74 -2.28 20.01 -2.17
C PRO A 74 -2.18 19.51 -0.72
N ALA A 75 -2.23 18.20 -0.56
CA ALA A 75 -2.08 17.55 0.74
C ALA A 75 -1.48 16.16 0.56
N ARG A 76 -0.99 15.57 1.65
CA ARG A 76 -0.54 14.18 1.65
C ARG A 76 -1.72 13.24 1.37
N ARG A 77 -1.52 12.34 0.43
CA ARG A 77 -2.49 11.32 0.00
C ARG A 77 -1.83 9.97 -0.02
N LEU A 78 -2.63 8.93 0.12
CA LEU A 78 -2.22 7.54 -0.08
C LEU A 78 -2.80 7.03 -1.40
N PHE A 79 -1.94 6.54 -2.29
CA PHE A 79 -2.32 5.84 -3.51
C PHE A 79 -1.91 4.38 -3.42
N ILE A 80 -2.76 3.49 -3.88
CA ILE A 80 -2.51 2.05 -3.86
C ILE A 80 -2.57 1.50 -5.28
N PHE A 81 -1.57 0.72 -5.65
CA PHE A 81 -1.44 0.13 -6.98
C PHE A 81 -1.29 -1.37 -6.89
N LYS A 82 -1.88 -2.06 -7.85
CA LYS A 82 -1.70 -3.50 -8.09
C LYS A 82 -0.82 -3.75 -9.30
N ALA A 83 -0.20 -4.92 -9.34
CA ALA A 83 0.42 -5.45 -10.54
C ALA A 83 -0.63 -6.22 -11.37
N VAL A 84 -0.86 -5.75 -12.60
CA VAL A 84 -1.75 -6.41 -13.56
C VAL A 84 -0.97 -6.65 -14.85
N ASN A 85 -0.75 -7.92 -15.21
CA ASN A 85 0.04 -8.31 -16.39
C ASN A 85 1.42 -7.61 -16.43
N GLY A 86 2.12 -7.56 -15.31
CA GLY A 86 3.44 -6.96 -15.22
C GLY A 86 3.46 -5.43 -15.17
N LYS A 87 2.31 -4.77 -15.06
CA LYS A 87 2.18 -3.31 -15.11
C LYS A 87 1.52 -2.79 -13.84
N ALA A 88 1.97 -1.62 -13.37
CA ALA A 88 1.33 -0.93 -12.25
C ALA A 88 -0.05 -0.39 -12.69
N ARG A 89 -1.08 -0.70 -11.93
CA ARG A 89 -2.45 -0.20 -12.18
C ARG A 89 -3.06 0.27 -10.86
N PRO A 90 -3.77 1.41 -10.86
CA PRO A 90 -4.36 1.93 -9.64
C PRO A 90 -5.42 0.97 -9.10
N LEU A 91 -5.29 0.61 -7.83
CA LEU A 91 -6.33 -0.03 -7.04
C LEU A 91 -7.18 1.05 -6.34
N TRP A 92 -6.52 2.06 -5.78
CA TRP A 92 -7.17 3.19 -5.12
C TRP A 92 -6.30 4.45 -5.17
N LEU A 93 -6.85 5.52 -5.73
CA LEU A 93 -6.23 6.83 -5.77
C LEU A 93 -6.91 7.72 -4.71
N GLY A 94 -6.64 7.43 -3.45
CA GLY A 94 -7.33 7.90 -2.28
C GLY A 94 -7.69 9.37 -2.27
N SER A 95 -8.98 9.64 -2.12
CA SER A 95 -9.49 11.00 -2.03
C SER A 95 -9.23 11.60 -0.66
N LYS A 96 -9.64 10.93 0.41
CA LYS A 96 -9.46 11.36 1.80
C LYS A 96 -9.69 10.18 2.73
N LEU A 97 -8.88 10.06 3.78
CA LEU A 97 -9.17 9.27 4.97
C LEU A 97 -10.00 10.12 5.96
N GLY A 98 -10.18 9.68 7.18
CA GLY A 98 -11.01 10.39 8.18
C GLY A 98 -10.51 11.80 8.51
N GLY A 99 -9.19 11.97 8.71
CA GLY A 99 -8.55 13.23 8.98
C GLY A 99 -7.62 13.70 7.86
N ARG A 100 -6.78 14.70 8.17
CA ARG A 100 -5.69 15.12 7.30
C ARG A 100 -4.52 14.16 7.50
N LEU A 101 -4.14 13.43 6.44
CA LEU A 101 -3.07 12.46 6.49
C LEU A 101 -1.70 13.14 6.66
N GLU A 102 -0.94 12.71 7.67
CA GLU A 102 0.43 13.12 7.92
C GLU A 102 1.44 12.03 7.54
N ASP A 103 1.12 10.77 7.87
CA ASP A 103 1.94 9.61 7.50
C ASP A 103 1.08 8.34 7.56
N PHE A 104 1.58 7.25 6.98
CA PHE A 104 0.94 5.94 7.05
C PHE A 104 1.97 4.83 7.15
N ARG A 105 1.55 3.68 7.62
CA ARG A 105 2.30 2.43 7.52
C ARG A 105 1.36 1.24 7.34
N PHE A 106 1.84 0.27 6.59
CA PHE A 106 1.15 -1.00 6.41
C PHE A 106 1.56 -1.98 7.51
N ARG A 107 0.58 -2.54 8.19
CA ARG A 107 0.80 -3.53 9.24
C ARG A 107 -0.35 -4.53 9.28
N GLU A 108 -0.04 -5.82 9.23
CA GLU A 108 -1.01 -6.90 9.47
C GLU A 108 -2.32 -6.73 8.65
N GLY A 109 -2.19 -6.41 7.36
CA GLY A 109 -3.34 -6.19 6.46
C GLY A 109 -4.10 -4.89 6.70
N ARG A 110 -3.55 -3.93 7.46
CA ARG A 110 -4.13 -2.61 7.75
C ARG A 110 -3.23 -1.49 7.28
N ILE A 111 -3.86 -0.39 6.93
CA ILE A 111 -3.19 0.90 6.84
C ILE A 111 -3.37 1.59 8.18
N ARG A 112 -2.28 1.78 8.92
CA ARG A 112 -2.25 2.65 10.09
C ARG A 112 -1.93 4.05 9.62
N ALA A 113 -2.82 4.99 9.85
CA ALA A 113 -2.68 6.39 9.46
C ALA A 113 -2.40 7.27 10.68
N LEU A 114 -1.43 8.16 10.55
CA LEU A 114 -1.20 9.28 11.45
C LEU A 114 -1.90 10.50 10.83
N GLU A 115 -2.84 11.08 11.54
CA GLU A 115 -3.74 12.10 11.02
C GLU A 115 -3.87 13.28 11.98
N THR A 116 -4.23 14.45 11.44
CA THR A 116 -4.65 15.61 12.24
C THR A 116 -6.11 15.95 11.96
N THR A 117 -6.77 16.51 12.97
CA THR A 117 -8.13 17.02 12.89
C THR A 117 -8.13 18.54 12.61
N ASP A 118 -9.29 19.11 12.31
CA ASP A 118 -9.42 20.55 12.02
C ASP A 118 -9.09 21.42 13.23
N ASP A 119 -9.27 20.92 14.45
CA ASP A 119 -8.89 21.55 15.72
C ASP A 119 -7.42 21.26 16.13
N SER A 120 -6.60 20.78 15.19
CA SER A 120 -5.17 20.53 15.36
C SER A 120 -4.81 19.45 16.39
N LEU A 121 -5.74 18.56 16.73
CA LEU A 121 -5.45 17.38 17.51
C LEU A 121 -4.94 16.23 16.62
N TRP A 122 -4.21 15.32 17.22
CA TRP A 122 -3.63 14.18 16.53
C TRP A 122 -4.45 12.92 16.78
N VAL A 123 -4.49 12.08 15.74
CA VAL A 123 -5.24 10.82 15.70
C VAL A 123 -4.40 9.76 15.05
N VAL A 124 -4.44 8.54 15.57
CA VAL A 124 -3.94 7.34 14.88
C VAL A 124 -5.12 6.41 14.64
N SER A 125 -5.35 6.09 13.39
CA SER A 125 -6.48 5.26 12.96
C SER A 125 -6.00 4.08 12.13
N ASP A 126 -6.71 2.96 12.23
CA ASP A 126 -6.51 1.81 11.36
C ASP A 126 -7.64 1.73 10.33
N TYR A 127 -7.26 1.46 9.08
CA TYR A 127 -8.15 1.28 7.94
C TYR A 127 -7.91 -0.08 7.29
N ARG A 128 -8.97 -0.68 6.74
CA ARG A 128 -8.91 -1.89 5.93
C ARG A 128 -9.49 -1.69 4.55
N TRP A 129 -9.02 -2.49 3.61
CA TRP A 129 -9.63 -2.56 2.29
C TRP A 129 -11.05 -3.13 2.37
N SER A 130 -12.02 -2.46 1.74
CA SER A 130 -13.44 -2.84 1.74
C SER A 130 -14.00 -3.22 0.38
N GLY A 131 -13.12 -3.56 -0.59
CA GLY A 131 -13.51 -3.95 -1.95
C GLY A 131 -13.40 -2.82 -2.97
N PHE A 132 -13.62 -1.57 -2.61
CA PHE A 132 -13.48 -0.41 -3.50
C PHE A 132 -12.83 0.82 -2.86
N GLY A 133 -12.40 0.71 -1.61
CA GLY A 133 -11.72 1.78 -0.89
C GLY A 133 -11.29 1.36 0.51
N MET A 134 -10.66 2.30 1.20
CA MET A 134 -10.23 2.10 2.58
C MET A 134 -11.37 2.45 3.53
N ALA A 135 -11.81 1.49 4.32
CA ALA A 135 -12.82 1.65 5.36
C ALA A 135 -12.17 1.82 6.72
N PHE A 136 -12.67 2.78 7.50
CA PHE A 136 -12.28 2.97 8.89
C PHE A 136 -12.58 1.69 9.70
N GLU A 137 -11.62 1.23 10.48
CA GLU A 137 -11.78 0.07 11.38
C GLU A 137 -11.85 0.52 12.83
N ARG A 138 -10.87 1.31 13.28
CA ARG A 138 -10.79 1.76 14.68
C ARG A 138 -9.89 2.98 14.87
N PHE A 139 -10.09 3.67 15.97
CA PHE A 139 -9.08 4.55 16.53
C PHE A 139 -8.08 3.74 17.37
N VAL A 140 -6.80 3.97 17.16
CA VAL A 140 -5.73 3.50 18.05
C VAL A 140 -5.55 4.49 19.20
N VAL A 141 -5.49 5.77 18.86
CA VAL A 141 -5.58 6.91 19.80
C VAL A 141 -6.20 8.10 19.09
N LYS A 142 -6.97 8.91 19.80
CA LYS A 142 -7.59 10.13 19.25
C LYS A 142 -7.56 11.29 20.23
N GLY A 143 -7.59 12.52 19.68
CA GLY A 143 -7.69 13.73 20.48
C GLY A 143 -6.47 13.97 21.36
N THR A 144 -5.27 13.68 20.85
CA THR A 144 -4.02 13.75 21.60
C THR A 144 -3.02 14.72 20.95
N ASP A 145 -1.86 14.90 21.61
CA ASP A 145 -0.73 15.64 21.08
C ASP A 145 0.10 14.80 20.09
N LYS A 146 1.01 15.46 19.37
CA LYS A 146 1.86 14.84 18.36
C LYS A 146 2.76 13.75 18.92
N GLU A 147 3.37 13.97 20.08
CA GLU A 147 4.32 13.03 20.69
C GLU A 147 3.63 11.70 21.02
N THR A 148 2.49 11.78 21.70
CA THR A 148 1.66 10.62 22.03
C THR A 148 1.19 9.89 20.79
N ALA A 149 0.67 10.61 19.78
CA ALA A 149 0.24 10.02 18.53
C ALA A 149 1.38 9.30 17.81
N THR A 150 2.55 9.92 17.72
CA THR A 150 3.74 9.32 17.09
C THR A 150 4.16 8.03 17.77
N LYS A 151 4.08 7.97 19.11
CA LYS A 151 4.36 6.75 19.87
C LYS A 151 3.41 5.61 19.47
N TYR A 152 2.11 5.86 19.44
CA TYR A 152 1.12 4.85 19.03
C TYR A 152 1.22 4.47 17.55
N PHE A 153 1.57 5.42 16.69
CA PHE A 153 1.80 5.17 15.27
C PHE A 153 3.00 4.25 15.04
N SER A 154 4.02 4.31 15.90
CA SER A 154 5.26 3.54 15.78
C SER A 154 5.18 2.13 16.37
N GLN A 155 4.15 1.82 17.14
CA GLN A 155 3.89 0.49 17.68
C GLN A 155 3.27 -0.42 16.62
#